data_ad26b29e64a46545c430affb90e02ada
#
_entry.id   ad26b29e64a46545c430affb90e02ada
#
_cell.length_a   1.000
_cell.length_b   1.000
_cell.length_c   1.000
_cell.angle_alpha   90.00
_cell.angle_beta   90.00
_cell.angle_gamma   90.00
#
_symmetry.space_group_name_H-M   'P 1'
#
loop_
_entity.id
_entity.type
_entity.pdbx_description
1 polymer ?
#
loop_
_entity_poly.entity_id
_entity_poly.type
_entity_poly.pdbx_seq_one_letter_code
_entity_poly.pdbx_strand_id
1 'polypeptide(L)'
;MPSDSGHPDMPSSIERMLRPERVETLDPFRVLSHCPVTPRDTIADIGCGPGYFTIPLAKFLVHGKVYALDTSDDMIEACEARLSEARLGNVEALRCEKYEFPVEPVSMDGIFISVVLHHPGDRVRFLTAAQEMLKPGGWCFIIEWQPHETESGPPQEVRITI
;
A
#
# COMPACT_ATOMS: atom_id res chain seq x y z
N MET A 1 39.10 6.23 -18.44
CA MET A 1 37.94 5.32 -18.35
C MET A 1 37.99 4.61 -17.02
N PRO A 2 37.19 5.00 -16.04
CA PRO A 2 37.09 4.24 -14.82
C PRO A 2 36.16 3.03 -15.10
N SER A 3 36.65 1.88 -14.77
CA SER A 3 35.98 0.60 -14.83
C SER A 3 34.72 0.61 -13.97
N ASP A 4 33.62 0.29 -14.60
CA ASP A 4 32.36 -0.12 -13.99
C ASP A 4 32.63 -1.32 -13.07
N SER A 5 32.80 -1.08 -11.79
CA SER A 5 32.83 -2.11 -10.77
C SER A 5 31.38 -2.47 -10.44
N GLY A 6 30.84 -3.41 -11.22
CA GLY A 6 29.52 -3.98 -10.98
C GLY A 6 29.40 -4.49 -9.53
N HIS A 7 28.64 -3.75 -8.72
CA HIS A 7 28.07 -4.33 -7.51
C HIS A 7 27.09 -5.41 -7.97
N PRO A 8 27.11 -6.59 -7.33
CA PRO A 8 26.07 -7.59 -7.60
C PRO A 8 24.71 -6.95 -7.36
N ASP A 9 23.84 -7.06 -8.37
CA ASP A 9 22.51 -6.43 -8.42
C ASP A 9 21.74 -6.66 -7.11
N MET A 10 21.69 -5.63 -6.28
CA MET A 10 20.72 -5.60 -5.19
C MET A 10 19.32 -5.54 -5.85
N PRO A 11 18.42 -6.47 -5.51
CA PRO A 11 17.10 -6.48 -6.11
C PRO A 11 16.43 -5.10 -5.92
N SER A 12 15.75 -4.62 -6.96
CA SER A 12 15.02 -3.35 -6.90
C SER A 12 14.03 -3.35 -5.74
N SER A 13 13.61 -2.18 -5.29
CA SER A 13 12.59 -2.08 -4.24
C SER A 13 11.29 -2.81 -4.64
N ILE A 14 10.93 -2.76 -5.91
CA ILE A 14 9.78 -3.49 -6.48
C ILE A 14 9.95 -4.99 -6.35
N GLU A 15 11.10 -5.54 -6.76
CA GLU A 15 11.38 -6.97 -6.65
C GLU A 15 11.37 -7.45 -5.20
N ARG A 16 11.91 -6.66 -4.26
CA ARG A 16 11.85 -6.97 -2.83
C ARG A 16 10.42 -7.02 -2.30
N MET A 17 9.57 -6.08 -2.73
CA MET A 17 8.16 -6.02 -2.32
C MET A 17 7.32 -7.16 -2.89
N LEU A 18 7.74 -7.77 -4.00
CA LEU A 18 7.02 -8.84 -4.69
C LEU A 18 7.62 -10.23 -4.47
N ARG A 19 8.61 -10.38 -3.62
CA ARG A 19 9.22 -11.69 -3.34
C ARG A 19 8.17 -12.70 -2.85
N PRO A 20 8.20 -13.94 -3.36
CA PRO A 20 7.29 -14.99 -2.93
C PRO A 20 7.33 -15.26 -1.42
N GLU A 21 8.51 -15.12 -0.80
CA GLU A 21 8.72 -15.34 0.64
C GLU A 21 7.96 -14.33 1.50
N ARG A 22 7.57 -13.18 0.95
CA ARG A 22 6.77 -12.19 1.66
C ARG A 22 5.40 -12.74 2.09
N VAL A 23 4.86 -13.69 1.35
CA VAL A 23 3.59 -14.35 1.70
C VAL A 23 3.70 -15.13 3.01
N GLU A 24 4.87 -15.67 3.35
CA GLU A 24 5.08 -16.41 4.60
C GLU A 24 4.88 -15.53 5.83
N THR A 25 5.28 -14.25 5.74
CA THR A 25 5.19 -13.29 6.84
C THR A 25 4.00 -12.34 6.73
N LEU A 26 3.55 -12.07 5.52
CA LEU A 26 2.50 -11.09 5.23
C LEU A 26 1.59 -11.60 4.09
N ASP A 27 0.87 -12.70 4.35
CA ASP A 27 -0.11 -13.25 3.41
C ASP A 27 -1.28 -12.27 3.22
N PRO A 28 -1.49 -11.75 1.99
CA PRO A 28 -2.54 -10.77 1.73
C PRO A 28 -3.94 -11.28 2.04
N PHE A 29 -4.24 -12.53 1.75
CA PHE A 29 -5.59 -13.08 2.00
C PHE A 29 -5.85 -13.25 3.49
N ARG A 30 -4.83 -13.68 4.25
CA ARG A 30 -4.92 -13.75 5.71
C ARG A 30 -5.14 -12.38 6.32
N VAL A 31 -4.41 -11.36 5.84
CA VAL A 31 -4.57 -9.97 6.29
C VAL A 31 -5.98 -9.46 5.98
N LEU A 32 -6.44 -9.63 4.74
CA LEU A 32 -7.77 -9.15 4.33
C LEU A 32 -8.90 -9.82 5.08
N SER A 33 -8.71 -11.06 5.60
CA SER A 33 -9.70 -11.73 6.44
C SER A 33 -9.96 -11.02 7.78
N HIS A 34 -9.06 -10.13 8.20
CA HIS A 34 -9.23 -9.29 9.40
C HIS A 34 -9.81 -7.92 9.10
N CYS A 35 -9.91 -7.53 7.83
CA CYS A 35 -10.48 -6.25 7.43
C CYS A 35 -12.01 -6.34 7.35
N PRO A 36 -12.74 -5.30 7.78
CA PRO A 36 -14.20 -5.27 7.65
C PRO A 36 -14.67 -4.91 6.23
N VAL A 37 -13.96 -5.44 5.22
CA VAL A 37 -14.20 -5.18 3.81
C VAL A 37 -15.38 -5.97 3.28
N THR A 38 -16.22 -5.32 2.47
CA THR A 38 -17.32 -5.96 1.75
C THR A 38 -17.12 -5.90 0.23
N PRO A 39 -17.71 -6.83 -0.56
CA PRO A 39 -17.50 -6.85 -2.01
C PRO A 39 -17.94 -5.61 -2.79
N ARG A 40 -18.64 -4.67 -2.16
CA ARG A 40 -19.18 -3.45 -2.77
C ARG A 40 -18.44 -2.17 -2.35
N ASP A 41 -17.48 -2.29 -1.44
CA ASP A 41 -16.78 -1.14 -0.89
C ASP A 41 -15.93 -0.42 -1.95
N THR A 42 -15.76 0.87 -1.75
CA THR A 42 -14.73 1.68 -2.41
C THR A 42 -13.62 1.93 -1.41
N ILE A 43 -12.42 1.45 -1.72
CA ILE A 43 -11.27 1.44 -0.80
C ILE A 43 -10.10 2.21 -1.41
N ALA A 44 -9.45 3.03 -0.58
CA ALA A 44 -8.15 3.60 -0.91
C ALA A 44 -7.03 2.74 -0.30
N ASP A 45 -6.13 2.23 -1.13
CA ASP A 45 -4.88 1.57 -0.76
C ASP A 45 -3.76 2.60 -0.83
N ILE A 46 -3.41 3.21 0.33
CA ILE A 46 -2.44 4.29 0.41
C ILE A 46 -1.03 3.74 0.61
N GLY A 47 -0.11 4.13 -0.26
CA GLY A 47 1.21 3.53 -0.34
C GLY A 47 1.14 2.14 -0.97
N CYS A 48 0.40 2.03 -2.06
CA CYS A 48 0.10 0.76 -2.72
C CYS A 48 1.35 0.02 -3.23
N GLY A 49 2.46 0.73 -3.44
CA GLY A 49 3.66 0.17 -4.04
C GLY A 49 3.34 -0.47 -5.39
N PRO A 50 3.94 -1.63 -5.72
CA PRO A 50 3.66 -2.33 -6.97
C PRO A 50 2.36 -3.15 -6.93
N GLY A 51 1.45 -2.88 -5.98
CA GLY A 51 0.13 -3.49 -5.91
C GLY A 51 0.06 -4.83 -5.17
N TYR A 52 0.91 -5.04 -4.17
CA TYR A 52 0.93 -6.29 -3.39
C TYR A 52 -0.41 -6.59 -2.71
N PHE A 53 -1.03 -5.58 -2.08
CA PHE A 53 -2.38 -5.68 -1.51
C PHE A 53 -3.47 -5.22 -2.46
N THR A 54 -3.18 -4.31 -3.38
CA THR A 54 -4.13 -3.78 -4.36
C THR A 54 -4.79 -4.89 -5.17
N ILE A 55 -4.01 -5.86 -5.66
CA ILE A 55 -4.54 -6.97 -6.47
C ILE A 55 -5.47 -7.89 -5.67
N PRO A 56 -5.10 -8.40 -4.48
CA PRO A 56 -6.02 -9.15 -3.64
C PRO A 56 -7.30 -8.39 -3.26
N LEU A 57 -7.18 -7.09 -2.91
CA LEU A 57 -8.32 -6.22 -2.65
C LEU A 57 -9.26 -6.14 -3.86
N ALA A 58 -8.71 -5.87 -5.04
CA ALA A 58 -9.50 -5.77 -6.28
C ALA A 58 -10.21 -7.07 -6.64
N LYS A 59 -9.59 -8.22 -6.39
CA LYS A 59 -10.22 -9.53 -6.58
C LYS A 59 -11.37 -9.79 -5.62
N PHE A 60 -11.27 -9.27 -4.41
CA PHE A 60 -12.34 -9.40 -3.41
C PHE A 60 -13.51 -8.45 -3.71
N LEU A 61 -13.22 -7.22 -4.16
CA LEU A 61 -14.18 -6.16 -4.44
C LEU A 61 -14.86 -6.33 -5.80
N VAL A 62 -15.53 -7.45 -6.00
CA VAL A 62 -16.14 -7.83 -7.31
C VAL A 62 -17.20 -6.83 -7.81
N HIS A 63 -17.76 -6.02 -6.94
CA HIS A 63 -18.75 -4.97 -7.22
C HIS A 63 -18.32 -3.60 -6.69
N GLY A 64 -17.10 -3.51 -6.20
CA GLY A 64 -16.50 -2.31 -5.62
C GLY A 64 -15.33 -1.79 -6.45
N LYS A 65 -14.56 -0.89 -5.85
CA LYS A 65 -13.43 -0.23 -6.52
C LYS A 65 -12.27 -0.02 -5.56
N VAL A 66 -11.05 -0.08 -6.07
CA VAL A 66 -9.82 0.31 -5.37
C VAL A 66 -9.24 1.57 -6.02
N TYR A 67 -8.87 2.54 -5.19
CA TYR A 67 -7.95 3.62 -5.54
C TYR A 67 -6.58 3.26 -4.98
N ALA A 68 -5.64 2.91 -5.85
CA ALA A 68 -4.27 2.59 -5.47
C ALA A 68 -3.41 3.85 -5.56
N LEU A 69 -2.93 4.33 -4.43
CA LEU A 69 -2.25 5.62 -4.29
C LEU A 69 -0.80 5.43 -3.87
N ASP A 70 0.14 6.03 -4.58
CA ASP A 70 1.55 6.04 -4.21
C ASP A 70 2.21 7.35 -4.63
N THR A 71 3.28 7.74 -3.94
CA THR A 71 4.06 8.95 -4.26
C THR A 71 5.14 8.70 -5.32
N SER A 72 5.38 7.46 -5.71
CA SER A 72 6.39 7.05 -6.68
C SER A 72 5.76 6.68 -8.02
N ASP A 73 6.20 7.37 -9.09
CA ASP A 73 5.76 7.04 -10.45
C ASP A 73 6.13 5.61 -10.84
N ASP A 74 7.33 5.13 -10.46
CA ASP A 74 7.79 3.76 -10.73
C ASP A 74 6.88 2.71 -10.07
N MET A 75 6.39 2.99 -8.86
CA MET A 75 5.47 2.09 -8.15
C MET A 75 4.10 2.05 -8.82
N ILE A 76 3.58 3.20 -9.24
CA ILE A 76 2.32 3.30 -9.98
C ILE A 76 2.41 2.54 -11.31
N GLU A 77 3.48 2.75 -12.07
CA GLU A 77 3.70 2.04 -13.34
C GLU A 77 3.77 0.51 -13.14
N ALA A 78 4.51 0.06 -12.12
CA ALA A 78 4.58 -1.36 -11.78
C ALA A 78 3.22 -1.93 -11.32
N CYS A 79 2.45 -1.15 -10.58
CA CYS A 79 1.09 -1.53 -10.17
C CYS A 79 0.18 -1.68 -11.38
N GLU A 80 0.15 -0.69 -12.27
CA GLU A 80 -0.66 -0.72 -13.50
C GLU A 80 -0.31 -1.91 -14.41
N ALA A 81 0.97 -2.20 -14.59
CA ALA A 81 1.42 -3.36 -15.37
C ALA A 81 0.85 -4.67 -14.80
N ARG A 82 0.93 -4.85 -13.48
CA ARG A 82 0.42 -6.04 -12.80
C ARG A 82 -1.11 -6.12 -12.80
N LEU A 83 -1.81 -4.99 -12.71
CA LEU A 83 -3.27 -4.93 -12.84
C LEU A 83 -3.71 -5.36 -14.25
N SER A 84 -2.99 -4.92 -15.28
CA SER A 84 -3.23 -5.31 -16.67
C SER A 84 -3.02 -6.82 -16.88
N GLU A 85 -1.93 -7.39 -16.37
CA GLU A 85 -1.65 -8.83 -16.41
C GLU A 85 -2.76 -9.64 -15.70
N ALA A 86 -3.21 -9.14 -14.54
CA ALA A 86 -4.29 -9.76 -13.77
C ALA A 86 -5.70 -9.51 -14.36
N ARG A 87 -5.82 -8.69 -15.40
CA ARG A 87 -7.09 -8.28 -16.04
C ARG A 87 -8.11 -7.69 -15.06
N LEU A 88 -7.63 -6.85 -14.14
CA LEU A 88 -8.45 -6.18 -13.14
C LEU A 88 -8.82 -4.77 -13.63
N GLY A 89 -10.10 -4.52 -13.85
CA GLY A 89 -10.63 -3.25 -14.33
C GLY A 89 -11.26 -2.37 -13.24
N ASN A 90 -11.31 -2.83 -12.00
CA ASN A 90 -11.92 -2.12 -10.89
C ASN A 90 -10.89 -1.41 -9.98
N VAL A 91 -9.73 -1.08 -10.52
CA VAL A 91 -8.68 -0.32 -9.84
C VAL A 91 -8.32 0.90 -10.64
N GLU A 92 -8.15 2.02 -9.95
CA GLU A 92 -7.57 3.24 -10.47
C GLU A 92 -6.27 3.54 -9.71
N ALA A 93 -5.13 3.40 -10.39
CA ALA A 93 -3.83 3.68 -9.81
C ALA A 93 -3.47 5.15 -10.09
N LEU A 94 -3.16 5.91 -9.04
CA LEU A 94 -2.93 7.34 -9.11
C LEU A 94 -1.70 7.73 -8.30
N ARG A 95 -0.82 8.51 -8.92
CA ARG A 95 0.23 9.19 -8.17
C ARG A 95 -0.39 10.23 -7.25
N CYS A 96 0.09 10.29 -6.02
CA CYS A 96 -0.34 11.28 -5.04
C CYS A 96 0.85 12.00 -4.40
N GLU A 97 0.58 13.07 -3.71
CA GLU A 97 1.53 13.70 -2.80
C GLU A 97 1.44 13.05 -1.41
N LYS A 98 2.44 13.31 -0.56
CA LYS A 98 2.55 12.66 0.76
C LYS A 98 1.33 12.89 1.67
N TYR A 99 0.70 14.04 1.57
CA TYR A 99 -0.42 14.47 2.40
C TYR A 99 -1.63 14.96 1.59
N GLU A 100 -1.65 14.72 0.29
CA GLU A 100 -2.71 15.13 -0.61
C GLU A 100 -3.07 13.97 -1.54
N PHE A 101 -4.31 13.55 -1.46
CA PHE A 101 -4.79 12.37 -2.18
C PHE A 101 -5.78 12.82 -3.28
N PRO A 102 -5.56 12.42 -4.55
CA PRO A 102 -6.36 12.85 -5.70
C PRO A 102 -7.68 12.07 -5.81
N VAL A 103 -8.43 12.02 -4.72
CA VAL A 103 -9.76 11.38 -4.65
C VAL A 103 -10.74 12.33 -3.97
N GLU A 104 -12.03 12.16 -4.27
CA GLU A 104 -13.07 12.99 -3.68
C GLU A 104 -13.15 12.79 -2.16
N PRO A 105 -13.35 13.86 -1.38
CA PRO A 105 -13.62 13.75 0.05
C PRO A 105 -14.87 12.91 0.32
N VAL A 106 -14.91 12.26 1.47
CA VAL A 106 -16.08 11.48 1.95
C VAL A 106 -16.58 10.45 0.91
N SER A 107 -15.67 9.82 0.19
CA SER A 107 -15.99 8.88 -0.89
C SER A 107 -15.56 7.44 -0.64
N MET A 108 -14.70 7.19 0.37
CA MET A 108 -14.17 5.86 0.68
C MET A 108 -14.96 5.19 1.79
N ASP A 109 -15.31 3.92 1.58
CA ASP A 109 -15.85 3.05 2.63
C ASP A 109 -14.74 2.56 3.56
N GLY A 110 -13.54 2.40 3.04
CA GLY A 110 -12.37 1.99 3.80
C GLY A 110 -11.06 2.57 3.28
N ILE A 111 -10.09 2.65 4.19
CA ILE A 111 -8.71 3.00 3.88
C ILE A 111 -7.81 1.86 4.35
N PHE A 112 -6.94 1.40 3.47
CA PHE A 112 -5.93 0.39 3.74
C PHE A 112 -4.54 1.02 3.66
N ILE A 113 -3.73 0.85 4.72
CA ILE A 113 -2.38 1.41 4.81
C ILE A 113 -1.45 0.28 5.27
N SER A 114 -0.53 -0.13 4.42
CA SER A 114 0.40 -1.20 4.74
C SER A 114 1.85 -0.74 4.67
N VAL A 115 2.52 -0.73 5.83
CA VAL A 115 3.98 -0.50 5.94
C VAL A 115 4.39 0.87 5.36
N VAL A 116 3.64 1.91 5.68
CA VAL A 116 3.85 3.29 5.20
C VAL A 116 4.18 4.26 6.32
N LEU A 117 3.56 4.09 7.49
CA LEU A 117 3.65 5.07 8.59
C LEU A 117 5.03 5.15 9.26
N HIS A 118 5.92 4.17 9.03
CA HIS A 118 7.31 4.24 9.51
C HIS A 118 8.17 5.19 8.67
N HIS A 119 7.73 5.60 7.49
CA HIS A 119 8.45 6.59 6.70
C HIS A 119 8.48 7.96 7.40
N PRO A 120 9.60 8.72 7.27
CA PRO A 120 9.71 10.03 7.91
C PRO A 120 8.61 10.99 7.45
N GLY A 121 8.03 11.71 8.41
CA GLY A 121 7.04 12.74 8.13
C GLY A 121 6.05 12.95 9.28
N ASP A 122 5.11 13.85 9.05
CA ASP A 122 4.03 14.15 9.98
C ASP A 122 2.90 13.12 9.86
N ARG A 123 2.92 12.13 10.77
CA ARG A 123 1.92 11.04 10.81
C ARG A 123 0.51 11.54 11.10
N VAL A 124 0.40 12.57 11.94
CA VAL A 124 -0.92 13.16 12.29
C VAL A 124 -1.52 13.83 11.05
N ARG A 125 -0.73 14.63 10.34
CA ARG A 125 -1.18 15.25 9.09
C ARG A 125 -1.55 14.20 8.03
N PHE A 126 -0.77 13.13 7.90
CA PHE A 126 -1.04 12.04 6.97
C PHE A 126 -2.38 11.35 7.29
N LEU A 127 -2.58 10.96 8.55
CA LEU A 127 -3.82 10.28 8.96
C LEU A 127 -5.03 11.20 8.92
N THR A 128 -4.86 12.50 9.19
CA THR A 128 -5.93 13.49 9.03
C THR A 128 -6.36 13.62 7.57
N ALA A 129 -5.41 13.74 6.65
CA ALA A 129 -5.71 13.78 5.21
C ALA A 129 -6.38 12.47 4.74
N ALA A 130 -5.92 11.32 5.24
CA ALA A 130 -6.56 10.04 4.96
C ALA A 130 -8.00 9.99 5.49
N GLN A 131 -8.25 10.47 6.70
CA GLN A 131 -9.58 10.51 7.32
C GLN A 131 -10.57 11.35 6.51
N GLU A 132 -10.15 12.43 5.87
CA GLU A 132 -11.00 13.29 5.06
C GLU A 132 -11.63 12.57 3.86
N MET A 133 -11.02 11.46 3.40
CA MET A 133 -11.57 10.63 2.33
C MET A 133 -12.68 9.69 2.82
N LEU A 134 -12.74 9.38 4.12
CA LEU A 134 -13.68 8.39 4.67
C LEU A 134 -15.11 8.93 4.74
N LYS A 135 -16.04 8.10 4.32
CA LYS A 135 -17.48 8.29 4.62
C LYS A 135 -17.72 8.16 6.14
N PRO A 136 -18.80 8.75 6.66
CA PRO A 136 -19.25 8.47 8.02
C PRO A 136 -19.43 6.96 8.25
N GLY A 137 -18.81 6.43 9.30
CA GLY A 137 -18.81 4.99 9.58
C GLY A 137 -17.79 4.16 8.76
N GLY A 138 -17.00 4.81 7.92
CA GLY A 138 -15.89 4.17 7.22
C GLY A 138 -14.78 3.70 8.17
N TRP A 139 -13.95 2.78 7.69
CA TRP A 139 -12.89 2.16 8.48
C TRP A 139 -11.49 2.48 7.94
N CYS A 140 -10.50 2.44 8.83
CA CYS A 140 -9.09 2.51 8.46
C CYS A 140 -8.35 1.29 9.03
N PHE A 141 -7.71 0.53 8.16
CA PHE A 141 -6.93 -0.65 8.53
C PHE A 141 -5.44 -0.38 8.27
N ILE A 142 -4.63 -0.52 9.31
CA ILE A 142 -3.21 -0.20 9.27
C ILE A 142 -2.39 -1.43 9.63
N ILE A 143 -1.41 -1.75 8.77
CA ILE A 143 -0.38 -2.74 9.07
C ILE A 143 0.95 -2.02 9.18
N GLU A 144 1.67 -2.26 10.29
CA GLU A 144 2.94 -1.61 10.49
C GLU A 144 3.91 -2.48 11.33
N TRP A 145 5.18 -2.16 11.23
CA TRP A 145 6.23 -2.82 11.98
C TRP A 145 6.13 -2.48 13.47
N GLN A 146 6.15 -3.55 14.30
CA GLN A 146 6.21 -3.38 15.74
C GLN A 146 7.58 -2.87 16.20
N PRO A 147 7.66 -2.16 17.35
CA PRO A 147 8.88 -1.48 17.82
C PRO A 147 9.91 -2.43 18.45
N HIS A 148 9.95 -3.70 18.08
CA HIS A 148 10.96 -4.64 18.54
C HIS A 148 11.89 -5.07 17.42
N GLU A 149 13.08 -5.53 17.78
CA GLU A 149 14.11 -5.95 16.84
C GLU A 149 13.67 -7.18 16.04
N THR A 150 13.93 -7.14 14.73
CA THR A 150 13.67 -8.23 13.79
C THR A 150 14.82 -8.33 12.81
N GLU A 151 15.02 -9.52 12.23
CA GLU A 151 16.07 -9.76 11.23
C GLU A 151 15.89 -8.94 9.93
N SER A 152 14.68 -8.42 9.71
CA SER A 152 14.34 -7.65 8.51
C SER A 152 13.43 -6.47 8.84
N GLY A 153 13.24 -5.57 7.89
CA GLY A 153 12.37 -4.39 8.03
C GLY A 153 13.12 -3.09 8.24
N PRO A 154 12.40 -1.99 8.50
CA PRO A 154 13.00 -0.68 8.73
C PRO A 154 13.76 -0.64 10.07
N PRO A 155 14.70 0.30 10.25
CA PRO A 155 15.37 0.51 11.53
C PRO A 155 14.38 0.68 12.68
N GLN A 156 14.74 0.19 13.86
CA GLN A 156 13.84 0.16 15.02
C GLN A 156 13.37 1.58 15.43
N GLU A 157 14.21 2.58 15.24
CA GLU A 157 13.94 3.97 15.63
C GLU A 157 12.78 4.61 14.84
N VAL A 158 12.48 4.11 13.65
CA VAL A 158 11.38 4.63 12.81
C VAL A 158 10.09 3.82 12.95
N ARG A 159 10.12 2.71 13.67
CA ARG A 159 8.95 1.87 13.91
C ARG A 159 7.97 2.55 14.86
N ILE A 160 6.71 2.21 14.72
CA ILE A 160 5.65 2.84 15.50
C ILE A 160 5.53 2.15 16.86
N THR A 161 5.59 2.96 17.92
CA THR A 161 5.19 2.54 19.27
C THR A 161 3.70 2.86 19.46
N ILE A 162 2.95 1.87 19.88
CA ILE A 162 1.54 2.02 20.28
C ILE A 162 1.49 2.35 21.76
#